data_bde4370157dac81fab319afe5b0dfc5e
#
_entry.id   bde4370157dac81fab319afe5b0dfc5e
#
_cell.length_a   1.000
_cell.length_b   1.000
_cell.length_c   1.000
_cell.angle_alpha   90.00
_cell.angle_beta   90.00
_cell.angle_gamma   90.00
#
_symmetry.space_group_name_H-M   'P 1'
#
loop_
_entity.id
_entity.type
_entity.pdbx_description
1 polymer ?
#
loop_
_entity_poly.entity_id
_entity_poly.type
_entity_poly.pdbx_seq_one_letter_code
_entity_poly.pdbx_strand_id
1 'polypeptide(L)'
;MLKTNTHISWQIAAWCMGFTVGVVLCGAIRIVISASLGYILMFTALILIILACRNCTRLWLVVSVLSGILIGLLRASVTQYQLMDYQQYIDRNVTIGAIISDDPSSLRDKWSLTLSNVTIDGRDMKGKVWTSVSKSTLVSLERSDHIVLFGKLSKGFGAYAATLQSAKVSYVENSDIADPMGDLRNWFGKNLKKVTSDDEWALGMGILAGQKSAQSDAMKEMFVAAALTHILVASGYNLTVLVRFARRLLSAHSRVLALIIAAILVVAFVGVTGMSASMLRASMVALFSLVLWYYGRNVHPVILLSLVAAASLFVDPTSSWGDAGWYLSFGSFAGVILLAPLLQDYFYADRITAEQKRKWKGVELKGLAGVRDRLYKLPQTVSQVLFETISAQLFTLPIIAIFMGNVSIVGLLTNVFVLPLLPITMLLTFVAGLSVAVAPISVATVIAVTAKGLLDFVLAVASWGTDISGGTLDIKMTAGQIVVYYAVVLLAVLVLKCITKHSYYDDNIVD
;
A
#
# COMPACT_ATOMS: atom_id res chain seq x y z
N MET A 1 -20.25 30.19 -18.53
CA MET A 1 -20.37 28.96 -17.73
C MET A 1 -19.17 28.61 -16.82
N LEU A 2 -18.14 29.46 -16.67
CA LEU A 2 -16.89 29.16 -15.92
C LEU A 2 -16.78 29.86 -14.55
N LYS A 3 -17.84 30.52 -14.06
CA LYS A 3 -17.80 31.34 -12.83
C LYS A 3 -18.33 30.67 -11.56
N THR A 4 -18.47 29.34 -11.52
CA THR A 4 -18.82 28.68 -10.26
C THR A 4 -17.57 28.54 -9.40
N ASN A 5 -17.59 29.16 -8.22
CA ASN A 5 -16.51 29.04 -7.24
C ASN A 5 -16.31 27.57 -6.86
N THR A 6 -15.07 27.09 -6.99
CA THR A 6 -14.65 25.75 -6.54
C THR A 6 -14.04 25.88 -5.15
N HIS A 7 -14.32 24.90 -4.27
CA HIS A 7 -13.69 24.89 -2.95
C HIS A 7 -12.16 24.72 -3.08
N ILE A 8 -11.39 25.37 -2.20
CA ILE A 8 -9.91 25.35 -2.24
C ILE A 8 -9.33 23.92 -2.20
N SER A 9 -10.00 22.98 -1.55
CA SER A 9 -9.57 21.57 -1.50
C SER A 9 -9.46 20.91 -2.88
N TRP A 10 -10.29 21.33 -3.86
CA TRP A 10 -10.20 20.85 -5.24
C TRP A 10 -8.99 21.46 -5.98
N GLN A 11 -8.58 22.68 -5.63
CA GLN A 11 -7.34 23.26 -6.17
C GLN A 11 -6.12 22.53 -5.63
N ILE A 12 -6.12 22.19 -4.33
CA ILE A 12 -5.06 21.37 -3.72
C ILE A 12 -5.00 20.00 -4.39
N ALA A 13 -6.15 19.35 -4.60
CA ALA A 13 -6.19 18.05 -5.28
C ALA A 13 -5.68 18.14 -6.72
N ALA A 14 -6.09 19.18 -7.46
CA ALA A 14 -5.63 19.43 -8.83
C ALA A 14 -4.11 19.65 -8.89
N TRP A 15 -3.58 20.41 -7.94
CA TRP A 15 -2.13 20.61 -7.81
C TRP A 15 -1.41 19.29 -7.50
N CYS A 16 -1.90 18.51 -6.55
CA CYS A 16 -1.34 17.21 -6.20
C CYS A 16 -1.37 16.21 -7.36
N MET A 17 -2.48 16.18 -8.13
CA MET A 17 -2.57 15.38 -9.35
C MET A 17 -1.55 15.83 -10.39
N GLY A 18 -1.42 17.15 -10.61
CA GLY A 18 -0.42 17.71 -11.51
C GLY A 18 1.00 17.33 -11.09
N PHE A 19 1.32 17.46 -9.79
CA PHE A 19 2.61 17.07 -9.23
C PHE A 19 2.91 15.58 -9.50
N THR A 20 1.95 14.71 -9.22
CA THR A 20 2.08 13.27 -9.49
C THR A 20 2.36 12.99 -10.96
N VAL A 21 1.60 13.62 -11.87
CA VAL A 21 1.81 13.51 -13.32
C VAL A 21 3.20 14.00 -13.72
N GLY A 22 3.66 15.14 -13.18
CA GLY A 22 4.99 15.67 -13.45
C GLY A 22 6.11 14.71 -13.06
N VAL A 23 6.02 14.08 -11.88
CA VAL A 23 6.99 13.08 -11.42
C VAL A 23 6.99 11.84 -12.32
N VAL A 24 5.81 11.32 -12.67
CA VAL A 24 5.68 10.15 -13.56
C VAL A 24 6.25 10.44 -14.94
N LEU A 25 5.93 11.59 -15.52
CA LEU A 25 6.46 12.00 -16.83
C LEU A 25 7.98 12.12 -16.84
N CYS A 26 8.56 12.74 -15.81
CA CYS A 26 10.02 12.83 -15.68
C CYS A 26 10.68 11.46 -15.67
N GLY A 27 10.12 10.50 -14.92
CA GLY A 27 10.61 9.12 -14.87
C GLY A 27 10.50 8.39 -16.20
N ALA A 28 9.38 8.57 -16.92
CA ALA A 28 9.12 7.93 -18.21
C ALA A 28 10.08 8.43 -19.31
N ILE A 29 10.32 9.75 -19.35
CA ILE A 29 11.15 10.40 -20.40
C ILE A 29 12.62 10.52 -19.95
N ARG A 30 12.91 10.32 -18.66
CA ARG A 30 14.24 10.46 -18.03
C ARG A 30 14.86 11.84 -18.25
N ILE A 31 14.07 12.89 -18.04
CA ILE A 31 14.50 14.28 -18.22
C ILE A 31 15.38 14.70 -17.05
N VAL A 32 16.57 15.23 -17.36
CA VAL A 32 17.40 15.98 -16.42
C VAL A 32 17.35 17.45 -16.81
N ILE A 33 16.81 18.27 -15.92
CA ILE A 33 16.64 19.71 -16.13
C ILE A 33 17.89 20.43 -15.64
N SER A 34 18.49 21.25 -16.49
CA SER A 34 19.63 22.10 -16.09
C SER A 34 19.24 23.07 -14.98
N ALA A 35 20.20 23.44 -14.14
CA ALA A 35 19.93 24.34 -13.01
C ALA A 35 19.29 25.68 -13.45
N SER A 36 19.75 26.29 -14.55
CA SER A 36 19.21 27.54 -15.08
C SER A 36 17.75 27.41 -15.49
N LEU A 37 17.40 26.35 -16.24
CA LEU A 37 16.01 26.06 -16.62
C LEU A 37 15.16 25.72 -15.38
N GLY A 38 15.76 25.04 -14.40
CA GLY A 38 15.12 24.68 -13.13
C GLY A 38 14.66 25.94 -12.35
N TYR A 39 15.47 26.97 -12.25
CA TYR A 39 15.09 28.23 -11.61
C TYR A 39 13.95 28.93 -12.34
N ILE A 40 13.97 28.94 -13.67
CA ILE A 40 12.89 29.52 -14.48
C ILE A 40 11.57 28.79 -14.24
N LEU A 41 11.57 27.47 -14.28
CA LEU A 41 10.38 26.64 -14.05
C LEU A 41 9.85 26.80 -12.61
N MET A 42 10.75 26.87 -11.62
CA MET A 42 10.37 27.09 -10.22
C MET A 42 9.71 28.46 -10.04
N PHE A 43 10.27 29.52 -10.61
CA PHE A 43 9.70 30.86 -10.56
C PHE A 43 8.34 30.93 -11.27
N THR A 44 8.23 30.30 -12.44
CA THR A 44 6.96 30.19 -13.19
C THR A 44 5.91 29.47 -12.37
N ALA A 45 6.27 28.31 -11.75
CA ALA A 45 5.36 27.56 -10.90
C ALA A 45 4.88 28.37 -9.69
N LEU A 46 5.77 29.14 -9.05
CA LEU A 46 5.43 30.01 -7.93
C LEU A 46 4.43 31.09 -8.33
N ILE A 47 4.64 31.74 -9.47
CA ILE A 47 3.67 32.72 -10.02
C ILE A 47 2.31 32.07 -10.25
N LEU A 48 2.28 30.89 -10.87
CA LEU A 48 1.03 30.18 -11.13
C LEU A 48 0.31 29.78 -9.82
N ILE A 49 1.04 29.38 -8.78
CA ILE A 49 0.47 29.09 -7.45
C ILE A 49 -0.16 30.35 -6.86
N ILE A 50 0.56 31.47 -6.85
CA ILE A 50 0.06 32.74 -6.33
C ILE A 50 -1.21 33.17 -7.07
N LEU A 51 -1.22 33.06 -8.38
CA LEU A 51 -2.39 33.36 -9.20
C LEU A 51 -3.56 32.41 -8.92
N ALA A 52 -3.30 31.11 -8.78
CA ALA A 52 -4.33 30.12 -8.45
C ALA A 52 -4.95 30.38 -7.07
N CYS A 53 -4.17 30.78 -6.08
CA CYS A 53 -4.66 31.08 -4.72
C CYS A 53 -5.56 32.34 -4.67
N ARG A 54 -5.43 33.28 -5.62
CA ARG A 54 -6.26 34.50 -5.63
C ARG A 54 -7.67 34.29 -6.14
N ASN A 55 -7.93 33.23 -6.91
CA ASN A 55 -9.19 33.00 -7.58
C ASN A 55 -9.61 31.53 -7.49
N CYS A 56 -10.84 31.27 -7.07
CA CYS A 56 -11.41 29.91 -6.90
C CYS A 56 -12.39 29.56 -8.03
N THR A 57 -12.02 29.78 -9.30
CA THR A 57 -12.86 29.40 -10.44
C THR A 57 -12.34 28.15 -11.12
N ARG A 58 -13.17 27.50 -11.96
CA ARG A 58 -12.76 26.27 -12.68
C ARG A 58 -11.51 26.43 -13.56
N LEU A 59 -11.27 27.63 -14.09
CA LEU A 59 -10.06 27.90 -14.87
C LEU A 59 -8.79 27.73 -14.03
N TRP A 60 -8.85 28.13 -12.74
CA TRP A 60 -7.69 28.03 -11.86
C TRP A 60 -7.36 26.60 -11.41
N LEU A 61 -8.26 25.62 -11.60
CA LEU A 61 -7.90 24.20 -11.47
C LEU A 61 -6.84 23.82 -12.52
N VAL A 62 -6.97 24.29 -13.75
CA VAL A 62 -5.98 24.01 -14.80
C VAL A 62 -4.63 24.64 -14.44
N VAL A 63 -4.65 25.88 -13.93
CA VAL A 63 -3.42 26.56 -13.48
C VAL A 63 -2.77 25.80 -12.32
N SER A 64 -3.56 25.27 -11.38
CA SER A 64 -3.07 24.44 -10.29
C SER A 64 -2.42 23.15 -10.80
N VAL A 65 -3.04 22.47 -11.77
CA VAL A 65 -2.46 21.27 -12.40
C VAL A 65 -1.12 21.60 -13.07
N LEU A 66 -1.05 22.68 -13.86
CA LEU A 66 0.17 23.07 -14.56
C LEU A 66 1.30 23.41 -13.59
N SER A 67 1.01 24.17 -12.53
CA SER A 67 2.01 24.48 -11.50
C SER A 67 2.48 23.23 -10.77
N GLY A 68 1.57 22.28 -10.49
CA GLY A 68 1.89 20.98 -9.91
C GLY A 68 2.83 20.18 -10.83
N ILE A 69 2.52 20.09 -12.14
CA ILE A 69 3.38 19.40 -13.13
C ILE A 69 4.80 19.98 -13.11
N LEU A 70 4.95 21.29 -13.12
CA LEU A 70 6.26 21.94 -13.12
C LEU A 70 7.06 21.58 -11.86
N ILE A 71 6.45 21.65 -10.68
CA ILE A 71 7.12 21.30 -9.42
C ILE A 71 7.44 19.81 -9.37
N GLY A 72 6.53 18.94 -9.87
CA GLY A 72 6.77 17.51 -9.96
C GLY A 72 7.94 17.14 -10.87
N LEU A 73 8.02 17.76 -12.06
CA LEU A 73 9.15 17.62 -12.97
C LEU A 73 10.46 18.04 -12.30
N LEU A 74 10.49 19.18 -11.61
CA LEU A 74 11.68 19.67 -10.92
C LEU A 74 12.12 18.72 -9.81
N ARG A 75 11.19 18.29 -8.95
CA ARG A 75 11.50 17.36 -7.86
C ARG A 75 12.08 16.05 -8.38
N ALA A 76 11.48 15.49 -9.43
CA ALA A 76 11.91 14.26 -10.05
C ALA A 76 13.25 14.39 -10.77
N SER A 77 13.48 15.54 -11.47
CA SER A 77 14.74 15.83 -12.14
C SER A 77 15.93 15.89 -11.17
N VAL A 78 15.74 16.48 -9.98
CA VAL A 78 16.79 16.48 -8.93
C VAL A 78 17.15 15.04 -8.54
N THR A 79 16.15 14.17 -8.33
CA THR A 79 16.43 12.76 -8.02
C THR A 79 17.11 12.05 -9.19
N GLN A 80 16.65 12.29 -10.42
CA GLN A 80 17.27 11.72 -11.63
C GLN A 80 18.75 12.11 -11.74
N TYR A 81 19.08 13.39 -11.49
CA TYR A 81 20.46 13.87 -11.48
C TYR A 81 21.31 13.14 -10.43
N GLN A 82 20.82 12.99 -9.20
CA GLN A 82 21.51 12.27 -8.13
C GLN A 82 21.75 10.78 -8.47
N LEU A 83 20.83 10.16 -9.21
CA LEU A 83 20.98 8.76 -9.63
C LEU A 83 21.98 8.59 -10.79
N MET A 84 22.34 9.65 -11.50
CA MET A 84 23.37 9.57 -12.55
C MET A 84 24.75 9.23 -11.98
N ASP A 85 25.01 9.51 -10.71
CA ASP A 85 26.28 9.20 -10.06
C ASP A 85 26.60 7.68 -10.09
N TYR A 86 25.57 6.82 -10.16
CA TYR A 86 25.76 5.38 -10.31
C TYR A 86 26.33 4.98 -11.68
N GLN A 87 26.15 5.79 -12.72
CA GLN A 87 26.52 5.42 -14.11
C GLN A 87 28.02 5.12 -14.25
N GLN A 88 28.87 5.82 -13.51
CA GLN A 88 30.33 5.60 -13.55
C GLN A 88 30.77 4.25 -12.96
N TYR A 89 29.93 3.62 -12.13
CA TYR A 89 30.19 2.34 -11.47
C TYR A 89 29.47 1.16 -12.13
N ILE A 90 28.56 1.39 -13.09
CA ILE A 90 27.84 0.32 -13.78
C ILE A 90 28.82 -0.58 -14.50
N ASP A 91 28.58 -1.90 -14.44
CA ASP A 91 29.38 -2.99 -14.97
C ASP A 91 30.76 -3.16 -14.33
N ARG A 92 31.07 -2.46 -13.24
CA ARG A 92 32.30 -2.61 -12.46
C ARG A 92 32.06 -3.42 -11.20
N ASN A 93 33.10 -4.09 -10.74
CA ASN A 93 33.12 -4.68 -9.40
C ASN A 93 33.40 -3.57 -8.38
N VAL A 94 32.54 -3.44 -7.41
CA VAL A 94 32.61 -2.39 -6.38
C VAL A 94 32.41 -2.99 -4.99
N THR A 95 32.97 -2.32 -4.00
CA THR A 95 32.67 -2.58 -2.60
C THR A 95 31.65 -1.56 -2.14
N ILE A 96 30.52 -2.03 -1.63
CA ILE A 96 29.40 -1.21 -1.16
C ILE A 96 29.27 -1.38 0.34
N GLY A 97 29.36 -0.26 1.08
CA GLY A 97 28.88 -0.17 2.45
C GLY A 97 27.43 0.30 2.45
N ALA A 98 26.55 -0.33 3.21
CA ALA A 98 25.12 0.05 3.24
C ALA A 98 24.43 -0.45 4.50
N ILE A 99 23.21 0.05 4.72
CA ILE A 99 22.29 -0.40 5.78
C ILE A 99 21.17 -1.21 5.14
N ILE A 100 20.82 -2.34 5.74
CA ILE A 100 19.66 -3.13 5.35
C ILE A 100 18.39 -2.35 5.76
N SER A 101 17.62 -1.85 4.78
CA SER A 101 16.47 -0.98 5.05
C SER A 101 15.18 -1.72 5.36
N ASP A 102 14.99 -2.88 4.73
CA ASP A 102 13.80 -3.72 4.89
C ASP A 102 14.20 -5.09 5.44
N ASP A 103 13.24 -5.82 6.03
CA ASP A 103 13.49 -7.20 6.47
C ASP A 103 13.98 -8.06 5.31
N PRO A 104 15.09 -8.82 5.49
CA PRO A 104 15.53 -9.78 4.50
C PRO A 104 14.42 -10.74 4.11
N SER A 105 14.20 -10.95 2.82
CA SER A 105 13.19 -11.89 2.35
C SER A 105 13.84 -13.13 1.74
N SER A 106 13.30 -14.30 2.06
CA SER A 106 13.73 -15.58 1.46
C SER A 106 13.41 -15.56 -0.05
N LEU A 107 14.36 -15.95 -0.86
CA LEU A 107 14.23 -16.13 -2.30
C LEU A 107 14.98 -17.41 -2.69
N ARG A 108 14.31 -18.57 -2.60
CA ARG A 108 14.93 -19.89 -2.76
C ARG A 108 16.18 -20.01 -1.88
N ASP A 109 17.35 -20.26 -2.46
CA ASP A 109 18.63 -20.39 -1.74
C ASP A 109 19.33 -19.08 -1.42
N LYS A 110 18.65 -17.93 -1.61
CA LYS A 110 19.23 -16.59 -1.41
C LYS A 110 18.36 -15.74 -0.49
N TRP A 111 19.00 -14.78 0.16
CA TRP A 111 18.34 -13.65 0.80
C TRP A 111 18.24 -12.50 -0.18
N SER A 112 17.07 -11.94 -0.36
CA SER A 112 16.84 -10.67 -1.07
C SER A 112 16.92 -9.53 -0.09
N LEU A 113 17.79 -8.56 -0.36
CA LEU A 113 18.08 -7.42 0.51
C LEU A 113 17.79 -6.12 -0.23
N THR A 114 17.20 -5.17 0.48
CA THR A 114 17.09 -3.78 0.06
C THR A 114 18.05 -2.95 0.89
N LEU A 115 18.96 -2.26 0.23
CA LEU A 115 20.04 -1.48 0.83
C LEU A 115 19.74 0.01 0.72
N SER A 116 19.98 0.74 1.80
CA SER A 116 19.90 2.20 1.89
C SER A 116 21.19 2.77 2.48
N ASN A 117 21.35 4.08 2.47
CA ASN A 117 22.55 4.78 2.90
C ASN A 117 23.82 4.16 2.27
N VAL A 118 23.76 4.00 0.95
CA VAL A 118 24.78 3.31 0.18
C VAL A 118 26.02 4.18 0.05
N THR A 119 27.19 3.61 0.35
CA THR A 119 28.49 4.22 0.13
C THR A 119 29.29 3.38 -0.86
N ILE A 120 29.88 4.01 -1.88
CA ILE A 120 30.77 3.36 -2.84
C ILE A 120 32.08 4.15 -2.83
N ASP A 121 33.18 3.49 -2.54
CA ASP A 121 34.53 4.12 -2.46
C ASP A 121 34.55 5.36 -1.54
N GLY A 122 33.78 5.32 -0.42
CA GLY A 122 33.69 6.41 0.55
C GLY A 122 32.79 7.59 0.12
N ARG A 123 32.08 7.49 -1.01
CA ARG A 123 31.09 8.49 -1.47
C ARG A 123 29.68 8.03 -1.16
N ASP A 124 28.90 8.91 -0.55
CA ASP A 124 27.48 8.67 -0.29
C ASP A 124 26.67 8.72 -1.58
N MET A 125 25.96 7.63 -1.87
CA MET A 125 25.10 7.48 -3.03
C MET A 125 23.63 7.58 -2.63
N LYS A 126 22.83 8.31 -3.41
CA LYS A 126 21.38 8.44 -3.16
C LYS A 126 20.61 7.31 -3.84
N GLY A 127 19.49 6.92 -3.21
CA GLY A 127 18.62 5.87 -3.71
C GLY A 127 18.86 4.52 -3.03
N LYS A 128 18.03 3.54 -3.40
CA LYS A 128 18.10 2.18 -2.84
C LYS A 128 18.80 1.26 -3.83
N VAL A 129 19.59 0.33 -3.32
CA VAL A 129 20.23 -0.73 -4.12
C VAL A 129 19.63 -2.07 -3.73
N TRP A 130 19.27 -2.87 -4.74
CA TRP A 130 18.79 -4.23 -4.52
C TRP A 130 19.95 -5.22 -4.70
N THR A 131 19.95 -6.26 -3.87
CA THR A 131 20.92 -7.37 -4.00
C THR A 131 20.33 -8.69 -3.54
N SER A 132 20.97 -9.78 -3.95
CA SER A 132 20.71 -11.11 -3.42
C SER A 132 22.00 -11.77 -2.95
N VAL A 133 21.97 -12.34 -1.74
CA VAL A 133 23.09 -12.99 -1.07
C VAL A 133 22.74 -14.45 -0.80
N SER A 134 23.70 -15.38 -0.95
CA SER A 134 23.48 -16.81 -0.67
C SER A 134 23.16 -17.05 0.81
N LYS A 135 22.20 -17.94 1.09
CA LYS A 135 21.87 -18.41 2.45
C LYS A 135 22.97 -19.25 3.10
N SER A 136 23.92 -19.75 2.30
CA SER A 136 25.08 -20.49 2.83
C SER A 136 26.03 -19.63 3.66
N THR A 137 25.90 -18.31 3.59
CA THR A 137 26.61 -17.40 4.46
C THR A 137 25.98 -17.48 5.85
N LEU A 138 26.70 -18.03 6.83
CA LEU A 138 26.25 -18.33 8.21
C LEU A 138 25.90 -17.09 9.06
N VAL A 139 25.62 -15.96 8.46
CA VAL A 139 25.33 -14.70 9.17
C VAL A 139 23.83 -14.49 9.20
N SER A 140 23.27 -14.31 10.39
CA SER A 140 21.90 -13.82 10.55
C SER A 140 21.86 -12.35 10.13
N LEU A 141 21.15 -12.07 9.05
CA LEU A 141 20.96 -10.71 8.56
C LEU A 141 19.65 -10.16 9.09
N GLU A 142 19.69 -9.03 9.76
CA GLU A 142 18.52 -8.34 10.29
C GLU A 142 18.38 -6.93 9.69
N ARG A 143 17.20 -6.36 9.87
CA ARG A 143 16.96 -4.95 9.52
C ARG A 143 17.86 -4.05 10.36
N SER A 144 18.34 -2.97 9.76
CA SER A 144 19.28 -1.99 10.34
C SER A 144 20.71 -2.45 10.46
N ASP A 145 21.09 -3.69 10.11
CA ASP A 145 22.48 -4.11 10.08
C ASP A 145 23.27 -3.32 9.05
N HIS A 146 24.49 -2.95 9.44
CA HIS A 146 25.50 -2.41 8.52
C HIS A 146 26.20 -3.55 7.81
N ILE A 147 26.19 -3.52 6.49
CA ILE A 147 26.75 -4.58 5.66
C ILE A 147 27.73 -4.01 4.63
N VAL A 148 28.85 -4.69 4.48
CA VAL A 148 29.81 -4.43 3.40
C VAL A 148 29.74 -5.58 2.42
N LEU A 149 29.43 -5.25 1.17
CA LEU A 149 29.22 -6.20 0.08
C LEU A 149 30.20 -5.93 -1.06
N PHE A 150 30.72 -6.96 -1.64
CA PHE A 150 31.50 -6.91 -2.87
C PHE A 150 30.73 -7.60 -3.99
N GLY A 151 30.62 -6.93 -5.16
CA GLY A 151 29.93 -7.52 -6.30
C GLY A 151 29.94 -6.62 -7.53
N LYS A 152 29.36 -7.11 -8.64
CA LYS A 152 29.22 -6.35 -9.87
C LYS A 152 27.98 -5.47 -9.81
N LEU A 153 28.18 -4.15 -9.97
CA LEU A 153 27.08 -3.20 -10.02
C LEU A 153 26.43 -3.22 -11.43
N SER A 154 25.12 -3.32 -11.46
CA SER A 154 24.32 -3.30 -12.69
C SER A 154 23.22 -2.24 -12.60
N LYS A 155 22.60 -1.92 -13.74
CA LYS A 155 21.48 -0.97 -13.78
C LYS A 155 20.38 -1.42 -12.83
N GLY A 156 19.78 -0.45 -12.14
CA GLY A 156 18.61 -0.68 -11.30
C GLY A 156 17.37 -1.02 -12.10
N PHE A 157 16.40 -1.59 -11.43
CA PHE A 157 15.07 -1.87 -11.96
C PHE A 157 14.00 -1.31 -11.01
N GLY A 158 12.85 -0.94 -11.54
CA GLY A 158 11.76 -0.39 -10.74
C GLY A 158 12.19 0.86 -9.98
N ALA A 159 12.02 0.85 -8.66
CA ALA A 159 12.39 1.94 -7.76
C ALA A 159 13.87 1.90 -7.29
N TYR A 160 14.65 0.89 -7.70
CA TYR A 160 16.03 0.74 -7.29
C TYR A 160 16.97 1.53 -8.22
N ALA A 161 17.92 2.27 -7.61
CA ALA A 161 18.93 3.03 -8.31
C ALA A 161 19.92 2.12 -9.05
N ALA A 162 20.31 1.02 -8.41
CA ALA A 162 21.21 0.03 -8.96
C ALA A 162 20.91 -1.37 -8.38
N THR A 163 21.52 -2.38 -8.96
CA THR A 163 21.47 -3.77 -8.52
C THR A 163 22.88 -4.30 -8.34
N LEU A 164 23.18 -4.91 -7.20
CA LEU A 164 24.45 -5.58 -6.97
C LEU A 164 24.32 -7.08 -7.25
N GLN A 165 24.94 -7.53 -8.32
CA GLN A 165 24.95 -8.94 -8.76
C GLN A 165 26.10 -9.70 -8.14
N SER A 166 25.86 -11.01 -7.90
CA SER A 166 26.88 -11.92 -7.33
C SER A 166 27.49 -11.39 -6.03
N ALA A 167 26.66 -10.75 -5.20
CA ALA A 167 27.10 -10.12 -3.99
C ALA A 167 27.68 -11.14 -3.00
N LYS A 168 28.88 -10.84 -2.53
CA LYS A 168 29.56 -11.57 -1.45
C LYS A 168 29.59 -10.66 -0.22
N VAL A 169 29.19 -11.20 0.92
CA VAL A 169 29.29 -10.50 2.20
C VAL A 169 30.76 -10.49 2.62
N SER A 170 31.31 -9.30 2.77
CA SER A 170 32.68 -9.10 3.28
C SER A 170 32.68 -8.87 4.79
N TYR A 171 31.71 -8.12 5.28
CA TYR A 171 31.60 -7.77 6.69
C TYR A 171 30.15 -7.47 7.05
N VAL A 172 29.73 -7.85 8.24
CA VAL A 172 28.44 -7.47 8.83
C VAL A 172 28.72 -6.94 10.21
N GLU A 173 28.27 -5.74 10.46
CA GLU A 173 28.28 -5.13 11.76
C GLU A 173 26.85 -5.04 12.25
N ASN A 174 26.56 -5.74 13.32
CA ASN A 174 25.27 -5.60 13.98
C ASN A 174 25.12 -4.16 14.40
N SER A 175 24.00 -3.57 14.08
CA SER A 175 23.74 -2.17 14.39
C SER A 175 23.80 -1.93 15.91
N ASP A 176 24.76 -1.09 16.34
CA ASP A 176 24.77 -0.52 17.70
C ASP A 176 23.62 0.50 17.91
N ILE A 177 22.94 0.87 16.82
CA ILE A 177 21.75 1.73 16.89
C ILE A 177 20.62 0.87 17.43
N ALA A 178 20.22 1.13 18.68
CA ALA A 178 19.09 0.47 19.29
C ALA A 178 17.85 0.59 18.35
N ASP A 179 17.34 -0.55 17.86
CA ASP A 179 16.04 -0.63 17.19
C ASP A 179 14.98 -1.13 18.19
N PRO A 180 14.48 -0.26 19.09
CA PRO A 180 13.57 -0.68 20.15
C PRO A 180 12.26 -1.26 19.59
N MET A 181 11.89 -0.89 18.35
CA MET A 181 10.71 -1.44 17.69
C MET A 181 11.00 -2.84 17.10
N GLY A 182 12.21 -3.06 16.60
CA GLY A 182 12.70 -4.38 16.21
C GLY A 182 12.82 -5.33 17.41
N ASP A 183 13.36 -4.84 18.51
CA ASP A 183 13.46 -5.61 19.75
C ASP A 183 12.09 -5.99 20.31
N LEU A 184 11.13 -5.06 20.31
CA LEU A 184 9.74 -5.32 20.70
C LEU A 184 9.11 -6.37 19.79
N ARG A 185 9.32 -6.27 18.48
CA ARG A 185 8.85 -7.26 17.49
C ARG A 185 9.45 -8.64 17.76
N ASN A 186 10.76 -8.71 17.95
CA ASN A 186 11.47 -9.96 18.20
C ASN A 186 11.04 -10.60 19.53
N TRP A 187 10.89 -9.78 20.58
CA TRP A 187 10.35 -10.22 21.87
C TRP A 187 8.94 -10.81 21.72
N PHE A 188 8.05 -10.11 21.02
CA PHE A 188 6.70 -10.58 20.78
C PHE A 188 6.71 -11.88 19.96
N GLY A 189 7.52 -11.97 18.92
CA GLY A 189 7.67 -13.16 18.09
C GLY A 189 8.18 -14.37 18.87
N LYS A 190 9.16 -14.19 19.76
CA LYS A 190 9.64 -15.24 20.66
C LYS A 190 8.54 -15.75 21.58
N ASN A 191 7.66 -14.87 22.09
CA ASN A 191 6.54 -15.28 22.92
C ASN A 191 5.48 -16.02 22.13
N LEU A 192 5.07 -15.50 20.96
CA LEU A 192 4.07 -16.14 20.12
C LEU A 192 4.52 -17.55 19.69
N LYS A 193 5.81 -17.74 19.38
CA LYS A 193 6.38 -19.03 18.98
C LYS A 193 6.26 -20.12 20.05
N LYS A 194 6.13 -19.76 21.34
CA LYS A 194 5.96 -20.75 22.42
C LYS A 194 4.58 -21.41 22.44
N VAL A 195 3.57 -20.79 21.79
CA VAL A 195 2.17 -21.23 21.83
C VAL A 195 1.58 -21.51 20.45
N THR A 196 2.37 -21.36 19.37
CA THR A 196 1.96 -21.61 17.97
C THR A 196 2.94 -22.54 17.28
N SER A 197 2.51 -23.20 16.20
CA SER A 197 3.40 -23.92 15.27
C SER A 197 4.24 -22.95 14.44
N ASP A 198 5.23 -23.47 13.69
CA ASP A 198 6.10 -22.62 12.86
C ASP A 198 5.32 -21.89 11.75
N ASP A 199 4.36 -22.54 11.09
CA ASP A 199 3.55 -21.91 10.04
C ASP A 199 2.54 -20.90 10.61
N GLU A 200 1.87 -21.22 11.73
CA GLU A 200 1.00 -20.29 12.45
C GLU A 200 1.78 -19.08 12.94
N TRP A 201 2.99 -19.30 13.48
CA TRP A 201 3.89 -18.23 13.91
C TRP A 201 4.30 -17.35 12.75
N ALA A 202 4.73 -17.93 11.63
CA ALA A 202 5.16 -17.19 10.45
C ALA A 202 4.03 -16.34 9.86
N LEU A 203 2.82 -16.90 9.78
CA LEU A 203 1.63 -16.17 9.32
C LEU A 203 1.25 -15.06 10.32
N GLY A 204 1.20 -15.37 11.62
CA GLY A 204 0.86 -14.39 12.66
C GLY A 204 1.83 -13.23 12.71
N MET A 205 3.14 -13.49 12.63
CA MET A 205 4.17 -12.44 12.56
C MET A 205 4.12 -11.65 11.25
N GLY A 206 3.78 -12.30 10.14
CA GLY A 206 3.53 -11.62 8.86
C GLY A 206 2.38 -10.60 8.96
N ILE A 207 1.24 -11.03 9.48
CA ILE A 207 0.03 -10.20 9.61
C ILE A 207 0.22 -9.06 10.61
N LEU A 208 0.79 -9.35 11.80
CA LEU A 208 0.92 -8.36 12.89
C LEU A 208 2.14 -7.46 12.76
N ALA A 209 3.28 -8.04 12.40
CA ALA A 209 4.57 -7.37 12.47
C ALA A 209 5.27 -7.20 11.11
N GLY A 210 4.65 -7.65 10.02
CA GLY A 210 5.20 -7.52 8.66
C GLY A 210 6.45 -8.35 8.40
N GLN A 211 6.78 -9.32 9.26
CA GLN A 211 8.02 -10.08 9.21
C GLN A 211 8.02 -11.07 8.04
N LYS A 212 8.78 -10.74 7.00
CA LYS A 212 8.88 -11.56 5.77
C LYS A 212 9.88 -12.72 5.89
N SER A 213 10.87 -12.57 6.76
CA SER A 213 11.93 -13.57 6.97
C SER A 213 11.43 -14.88 7.61
N ALA A 214 10.31 -14.78 8.34
CA ALA A 214 9.68 -15.94 8.99
C ALA A 214 8.99 -16.90 8.01
N GLN A 215 8.67 -16.43 6.79
CA GLN A 215 7.83 -17.15 5.83
C GLN A 215 8.67 -18.07 4.95
N SER A 216 8.28 -19.34 4.89
CA SER A 216 8.89 -20.31 3.96
C SER A 216 8.55 -19.97 2.49
N ASP A 217 9.39 -20.45 1.56
CA ASP A 217 9.13 -20.24 0.14
C ASP A 217 7.84 -20.98 -0.29
N ALA A 218 7.57 -22.15 0.27
CA ALA A 218 6.33 -22.91 0.03
C ALA A 218 5.08 -22.12 0.49
N MET A 219 5.14 -21.49 1.67
CA MET A 219 4.06 -20.61 2.14
C MET A 219 3.84 -19.44 1.19
N LYS A 220 4.90 -18.79 0.73
CA LYS A 220 4.78 -17.67 -0.23
C LYS A 220 4.13 -18.09 -1.54
N GLU A 221 4.57 -19.22 -2.11
CA GLU A 221 3.99 -19.78 -3.34
C GLU A 221 2.50 -20.11 -3.16
N MET A 222 2.13 -20.74 -2.05
CA MET A 222 0.74 -21.02 -1.69
C MET A 222 -0.11 -19.76 -1.63
N PHE A 223 0.36 -18.70 -0.95
CA PHE A 223 -0.37 -17.44 -0.83
C PHE A 223 -0.42 -16.65 -2.14
N VAL A 224 0.59 -16.76 -3.00
CA VAL A 224 0.56 -16.19 -4.37
C VAL A 224 -0.52 -16.86 -5.20
N ALA A 225 -0.56 -18.19 -5.23
CA ALA A 225 -1.56 -18.97 -5.98
C ALA A 225 -2.99 -18.68 -5.49
N ALA A 226 -3.18 -18.58 -4.18
CA ALA A 226 -4.46 -18.21 -3.57
C ALA A 226 -4.81 -16.70 -3.71
N ALA A 227 -3.93 -15.87 -4.29
CA ALA A 227 -4.04 -14.40 -4.34
C ALA A 227 -4.18 -13.71 -2.96
N LEU A 228 -3.66 -14.33 -1.92
CA LEU A 228 -3.67 -13.83 -0.54
C LEU A 228 -2.34 -13.19 -0.10
N THR A 229 -1.43 -12.92 -1.03
CA THR A 229 -0.09 -12.36 -0.74
C THR A 229 -0.16 -11.06 0.07
N HIS A 230 -1.19 -10.25 -0.15
CA HIS A 230 -1.40 -9.00 0.57
C HIS A 230 -1.79 -9.17 2.05
N ILE A 231 -2.15 -10.40 2.48
CA ILE A 231 -2.45 -10.76 3.87
C ILE A 231 -1.19 -11.28 4.57
N LEU A 232 -0.30 -11.92 3.81
CA LEU A 232 0.93 -12.53 4.33
C LEU A 232 1.89 -11.50 4.94
N VAL A 233 1.70 -10.23 4.63
CA VAL A 233 2.51 -9.12 5.13
C VAL A 233 1.59 -8.05 5.67
N ALA A 234 2.02 -7.34 6.73
CA ALA A 234 1.25 -6.23 7.27
C ALA A 234 0.83 -5.24 6.17
N SER A 235 -0.46 -4.95 6.12
CA SER A 235 -1.08 -4.15 5.07
C SER A 235 -1.72 -2.87 5.61
N GLY A 236 -2.06 -1.95 4.71
CA GLY A 236 -2.81 -0.74 5.08
C GLY A 236 -4.18 -1.03 5.69
N TYR A 237 -4.78 -2.18 5.36
CA TYR A 237 -6.02 -2.63 5.98
C TYR A 237 -5.82 -2.90 7.48
N ASN A 238 -4.72 -3.57 7.86
CA ASN A 238 -4.38 -3.87 9.25
C ASN A 238 -4.24 -2.57 10.07
N LEU A 239 -3.57 -1.57 9.50
CA LEU A 239 -3.44 -0.26 10.12
C LEU A 239 -4.79 0.44 10.29
N THR A 240 -5.66 0.36 9.28
CA THR A 240 -7.01 0.95 9.35
C THR A 240 -7.85 0.29 10.45
N VAL A 241 -7.79 -1.03 10.59
CA VAL A 241 -8.46 -1.77 11.67
C VAL A 241 -7.98 -1.29 13.04
N LEU A 242 -6.66 -1.15 13.22
CA LEU A 242 -6.06 -0.67 14.47
C LEU A 242 -6.53 0.75 14.83
N VAL A 243 -6.51 1.65 13.85
CA VAL A 243 -6.95 3.05 14.04
C VAL A 243 -8.44 3.13 14.36
N ARG A 244 -9.29 2.38 13.65
CA ARG A 244 -10.73 2.31 13.93
C ARG A 244 -11.01 1.80 15.34
N PHE A 245 -10.31 0.75 15.76
CA PHE A 245 -10.45 0.19 17.09
C PHE A 245 -10.06 1.21 18.18
N ALA A 246 -8.89 1.83 18.08
CA ALA A 246 -8.43 2.85 19.02
C ALA A 246 -9.40 4.03 19.10
N ARG A 247 -9.89 4.50 17.95
CA ARG A 247 -10.83 5.61 17.87
C ARG A 247 -12.17 5.26 18.53
N ARG A 248 -12.75 4.09 18.24
CA ARG A 248 -14.02 3.65 18.84
C ARG A 248 -13.93 3.54 20.37
N LEU A 249 -12.81 3.00 20.87
CA LEU A 249 -12.61 2.81 22.30
C LEU A 249 -12.45 4.15 23.05
N LEU A 250 -11.76 5.12 22.46
CA LEU A 250 -11.30 6.33 23.16
C LEU A 250 -12.15 7.56 22.84
N SER A 251 -12.87 7.60 21.73
CA SER A 251 -13.67 8.77 21.32
C SER A 251 -14.79 9.12 22.31
N ALA A 252 -15.29 8.13 23.04
CA ALA A 252 -16.29 8.33 24.09
C ALA A 252 -15.75 9.16 25.27
N HIS A 253 -14.42 9.15 25.51
CA HIS A 253 -13.79 9.89 26.60
C HIS A 253 -13.28 11.26 26.13
N SER A 254 -12.51 11.31 25.04
CA SER A 254 -11.96 12.54 24.49
C SER A 254 -11.53 12.36 23.04
N ARG A 255 -11.97 13.29 22.16
CA ARG A 255 -11.53 13.30 20.74
C ARG A 255 -10.02 13.57 20.62
N VAL A 256 -9.47 14.42 21.47
CA VAL A 256 -8.01 14.73 21.49
C VAL A 256 -7.22 13.50 21.90
N LEU A 257 -7.64 12.83 22.99
CA LEU A 257 -6.98 11.61 23.45
C LEU A 257 -7.02 10.51 22.37
N ALA A 258 -8.18 10.32 21.73
CA ALA A 258 -8.34 9.37 20.64
C ALA A 258 -7.40 9.69 19.45
N LEU A 259 -7.28 10.98 19.08
CA LEU A 259 -6.36 11.42 18.04
C LEU A 259 -4.91 11.10 18.38
N ILE A 260 -4.47 11.50 19.58
CA ILE A 260 -3.06 11.33 20.01
C ILE A 260 -2.70 9.84 20.09
N ILE A 261 -3.53 9.03 20.76
CA ILE A 261 -3.25 7.60 20.90
C ILE A 261 -3.30 6.88 19.55
N ALA A 262 -4.28 7.19 18.69
CA ALA A 262 -4.33 6.61 17.36
C ALA A 262 -3.10 7.00 16.52
N ALA A 263 -2.64 8.25 16.61
CA ALA A 263 -1.41 8.69 15.90
C ALA A 263 -0.16 7.98 16.43
N ILE A 264 -0.02 7.84 17.75
CA ILE A 264 1.07 7.08 18.37
C ILE A 264 1.04 5.61 17.91
N LEU A 265 -0.14 4.98 17.88
CA LEU A 265 -0.30 3.61 17.40
C LEU A 265 0.07 3.46 15.93
N VAL A 266 -0.25 4.45 15.07
CA VAL A 266 0.19 4.46 13.66
C VAL A 266 1.71 4.47 13.59
N VAL A 267 2.38 5.36 14.32
CA VAL A 267 3.84 5.48 14.32
C VAL A 267 4.50 4.20 14.88
N ALA A 268 3.99 3.68 15.99
CA ALA A 268 4.48 2.44 16.59
C ALA A 268 4.30 1.24 15.64
N PHE A 269 3.14 1.14 14.97
CA PHE A 269 2.87 0.05 14.02
C PHE A 269 3.83 0.11 12.82
N VAL A 270 4.08 1.28 12.26
CA VAL A 270 5.06 1.48 11.18
C VAL A 270 6.47 1.12 11.65
N GLY A 271 6.84 1.50 12.88
CA GLY A 271 8.14 1.13 13.47
C GLY A 271 8.32 -0.38 13.60
N VAL A 272 7.31 -1.09 14.12
CA VAL A 272 7.32 -2.56 14.30
C VAL A 272 7.33 -3.28 12.95
N THR A 273 6.49 -2.87 11.99
CA THR A 273 6.36 -3.53 10.67
C THR A 273 7.48 -3.18 9.70
N GLY A 274 8.28 -2.17 10.00
CA GLY A 274 9.27 -1.60 9.10
C GLY A 274 8.70 -0.48 8.22
N MET A 275 9.58 0.43 7.83
CA MET A 275 9.24 1.59 6.98
C MET A 275 9.10 1.21 5.50
N SER A 276 8.41 0.11 5.19
CA SER A 276 8.18 -0.25 3.79
C SER A 276 7.36 0.85 3.09
N ALA A 277 7.59 1.04 1.79
CA ALA A 277 6.91 2.06 1.02
C ALA A 277 5.37 1.94 1.08
N SER A 278 4.85 0.70 1.16
CA SER A 278 3.41 0.43 1.33
C SER A 278 2.88 0.89 2.68
N MET A 279 3.62 0.62 3.77
CA MET A 279 3.22 1.02 5.12
C MET A 279 3.28 2.54 5.30
N LEU A 280 4.29 3.20 4.73
CA LEU A 280 4.38 4.68 4.75
C LEU A 280 3.16 5.32 4.06
N ARG A 281 2.74 4.81 2.90
CA ARG A 281 1.53 5.32 2.22
C ARG A 281 0.27 5.11 3.06
N ALA A 282 0.10 3.92 3.63
CA ALA A 282 -1.04 3.62 4.49
C ALA A 282 -1.06 4.50 5.75
N SER A 283 0.10 4.76 6.36
CA SER A 283 0.20 5.64 7.52
C SER A 283 -0.13 7.09 7.19
N MET A 284 0.28 7.58 6.01
CA MET A 284 -0.12 8.91 5.54
C MET A 284 -1.64 9.02 5.38
N VAL A 285 -2.30 8.02 4.75
CA VAL A 285 -3.77 7.98 4.65
C VAL A 285 -4.41 8.02 6.04
N ALA A 286 -3.93 7.18 6.95
CA ALA A 286 -4.48 7.08 8.31
C ALA A 286 -4.31 8.39 9.09
N LEU A 287 -3.12 9.01 9.07
CA LEU A 287 -2.85 10.25 9.78
C LEU A 287 -3.65 11.43 9.21
N PHE A 288 -3.71 11.59 7.87
CA PHE A 288 -4.54 12.61 7.26
C PHE A 288 -6.02 12.42 7.60
N SER A 289 -6.51 11.17 7.54
CA SER A 289 -7.89 10.86 7.89
C SER A 289 -8.20 11.14 9.37
N LEU A 290 -7.26 10.85 10.29
CA LEU A 290 -7.40 11.18 11.71
C LEU A 290 -7.48 12.70 11.95
N VAL A 291 -6.64 13.48 11.29
CA VAL A 291 -6.65 14.95 11.40
C VAL A 291 -7.98 15.49 10.88
N LEU A 292 -8.45 15.02 9.72
CA LEU A 292 -9.73 15.46 9.16
C LEU A 292 -10.91 15.09 10.06
N TRP A 293 -10.91 13.88 10.61
CA TRP A 293 -11.91 13.44 11.56
C TRP A 293 -11.94 14.31 12.83
N TYR A 294 -10.76 14.67 13.37
CA TYR A 294 -10.66 15.52 14.55
C TYR A 294 -11.30 16.90 14.33
N TYR A 295 -11.08 17.49 13.16
CA TYR A 295 -11.68 18.76 12.77
C TYR A 295 -13.13 18.64 12.30
N GLY A 296 -13.73 17.45 12.30
CA GLY A 296 -15.09 17.22 11.80
C GLY A 296 -15.25 17.53 10.31
N ARG A 297 -14.20 17.38 9.52
CA ARG A 297 -14.19 17.67 8.09
C ARG A 297 -14.30 16.40 7.28
N ASN A 298 -15.38 16.29 6.51
CA ASN A 298 -15.51 15.28 5.47
C ASN A 298 -14.83 15.78 4.20
N VAL A 299 -13.86 15.04 3.70
CA VAL A 299 -13.13 15.39 2.49
C VAL A 299 -13.37 14.33 1.44
N HIS A 300 -13.64 14.79 0.21
CA HIS A 300 -13.86 13.87 -0.90
C HIS A 300 -12.67 12.91 -1.06
N PRO A 301 -12.88 11.60 -1.18
CA PRO A 301 -11.82 10.58 -1.23
C PRO A 301 -10.72 10.85 -2.27
N VAL A 302 -11.10 11.40 -3.43
CA VAL A 302 -10.15 11.77 -4.48
C VAL A 302 -9.12 12.82 -4.01
N ILE A 303 -9.54 13.74 -3.11
CA ILE A 303 -8.64 14.76 -2.56
C ILE A 303 -7.59 14.10 -1.66
N LEU A 304 -8.03 13.18 -0.80
CA LEU A 304 -7.13 12.44 0.08
C LEU A 304 -6.17 11.57 -0.72
N LEU A 305 -6.68 10.85 -1.73
CA LEU A 305 -5.88 10.00 -2.61
C LEU A 305 -4.80 10.81 -3.33
N SER A 306 -5.17 11.94 -3.93
CA SER A 306 -4.22 12.82 -4.64
C SER A 306 -3.17 13.43 -3.70
N LEU A 307 -3.56 13.81 -2.48
CA LEU A 307 -2.65 14.36 -1.48
C LEU A 307 -1.61 13.33 -1.05
N VAL A 308 -2.04 12.09 -0.76
CA VAL A 308 -1.13 11.01 -0.36
C VAL A 308 -0.23 10.58 -1.51
N ALA A 309 -0.74 10.56 -2.76
CA ALA A 309 0.08 10.28 -3.93
C ALA A 309 1.19 11.32 -4.08
N ALA A 310 0.85 12.60 -4.03
CA ALA A 310 1.83 13.68 -4.12
C ALA A 310 2.83 13.65 -2.95
N ALA A 311 2.37 13.43 -1.71
CA ALA A 311 3.24 13.35 -0.54
C ALA A 311 4.23 12.18 -0.64
N SER A 312 3.77 11.00 -1.07
CA SER A 312 4.65 9.83 -1.25
C SER A 312 5.73 10.09 -2.30
N LEU A 313 5.38 10.73 -3.43
CA LEU A 313 6.32 11.04 -4.50
C LEU A 313 7.21 12.26 -4.18
N PHE A 314 6.77 13.13 -3.29
CA PHE A 314 7.63 14.19 -2.78
C PHE A 314 8.77 13.63 -1.94
N VAL A 315 8.48 12.60 -1.12
CA VAL A 315 9.49 11.86 -0.34
C VAL A 315 10.40 11.05 -1.26
N ASP A 316 9.81 10.18 -2.08
CA ASP A 316 10.56 9.28 -2.97
C ASP A 316 9.93 9.23 -4.38
N PRO A 317 10.43 10.05 -5.33
CA PRO A 317 9.95 10.05 -6.71
C PRO A 317 10.15 8.72 -7.43
N THR A 318 11.17 7.91 -7.04
CA THR A 318 11.49 6.65 -7.70
C THR A 318 10.38 5.62 -7.59
N SER A 319 9.53 5.73 -6.58
CA SER A 319 8.39 4.83 -6.37
C SER A 319 7.42 4.81 -7.57
N SER A 320 7.28 5.91 -8.33
CA SER A 320 6.44 5.92 -9.54
C SER A 320 7.16 5.46 -10.81
N TRP A 321 8.46 5.14 -10.76
CA TRP A 321 9.25 4.79 -11.95
C TRP A 321 9.32 3.29 -12.22
N GLY A 322 8.49 2.49 -11.56
CA GLY A 322 8.41 1.05 -11.79
C GLY A 322 8.22 0.21 -10.53
N ASP A 323 7.84 0.83 -9.39
CA ASP A 323 7.40 0.08 -8.22
C ASP A 323 5.95 -0.38 -8.40
N ALA A 324 5.77 -1.67 -8.70
CA ALA A 324 4.46 -2.30 -8.79
C ALA A 324 3.61 -2.04 -7.53
N GLY A 325 4.23 -2.03 -6.35
CA GLY A 325 3.56 -1.80 -5.07
C GLY A 325 2.94 -0.40 -4.99
N TRP A 326 3.56 0.61 -5.60
CA TRP A 326 3.00 1.96 -5.65
C TRP A 326 1.72 1.99 -6.48
N TYR A 327 1.75 1.44 -7.68
CA TYR A 327 0.60 1.39 -8.58
C TYR A 327 -0.54 0.53 -8.02
N LEU A 328 -0.22 -0.65 -7.46
CA LEU A 328 -1.20 -1.56 -6.85
C LEU A 328 -1.89 -0.92 -5.64
N SER A 329 -1.14 -0.22 -4.80
CA SER A 329 -1.68 0.47 -3.61
C SER A 329 -2.68 1.56 -4.00
N PHE A 330 -2.32 2.45 -4.94
CA PHE A 330 -3.22 3.52 -5.38
C PHE A 330 -4.36 3.00 -6.25
N GLY A 331 -4.12 1.98 -7.08
CA GLY A 331 -5.15 1.32 -7.88
C GLY A 331 -6.21 0.66 -7.00
N SER A 332 -5.80 -0.18 -6.03
CA SER A 332 -6.75 -0.83 -5.13
C SER A 332 -7.53 0.17 -4.28
N PHE A 333 -6.84 1.20 -3.73
CA PHE A 333 -7.48 2.24 -2.93
C PHE A 333 -8.49 3.04 -3.75
N ALA A 334 -8.15 3.40 -4.99
CA ALA A 334 -9.09 4.06 -5.91
C ALA A 334 -10.30 3.18 -6.21
N GLY A 335 -10.10 1.88 -6.45
CA GLY A 335 -11.18 0.93 -6.67
C GLY A 335 -12.14 0.85 -5.49
N VAL A 336 -11.60 0.65 -4.29
CA VAL A 336 -12.40 0.54 -3.06
C VAL A 336 -13.18 1.82 -2.76
N ILE A 337 -12.57 2.99 -2.93
CA ILE A 337 -13.22 4.26 -2.59
C ILE A 337 -14.18 4.74 -3.68
N LEU A 338 -13.86 4.52 -4.96
CA LEU A 338 -14.67 5.07 -6.04
C LEU A 338 -15.76 4.12 -6.53
N LEU A 339 -15.49 2.81 -6.58
CA LEU A 339 -16.40 1.84 -7.16
C LEU A 339 -17.19 1.04 -6.14
N ALA A 340 -16.58 0.62 -5.02
CA ALA A 340 -17.27 -0.23 -4.06
C ALA A 340 -18.54 0.41 -3.46
N PRO A 341 -18.56 1.70 -3.06
CA PRO A 341 -19.80 2.33 -2.56
C PRO A 341 -20.90 2.37 -3.62
N LEU A 342 -20.55 2.59 -4.89
CA LEU A 342 -21.51 2.60 -5.98
C LEU A 342 -22.13 1.22 -6.22
N LEU A 343 -21.33 0.15 -6.11
CA LEU A 343 -21.83 -1.21 -6.20
C LEU A 343 -22.73 -1.55 -5.02
N GLN A 344 -22.34 -1.15 -3.81
CA GLN A 344 -23.15 -1.33 -2.61
C GLN A 344 -24.49 -0.63 -2.77
N ASP A 345 -24.50 0.64 -3.14
CA ASP A 345 -25.73 1.41 -3.37
C ASP A 345 -26.58 0.78 -4.46
N TYR A 346 -25.98 0.34 -5.57
CA TYR A 346 -26.74 -0.26 -6.67
C TYR A 346 -27.37 -1.59 -6.29
N PHE A 347 -26.67 -2.48 -5.61
CA PHE A 347 -27.16 -3.82 -5.27
C PHE A 347 -28.00 -3.85 -4.00
N TYR A 348 -27.85 -2.88 -3.07
CA TYR A 348 -28.58 -2.81 -1.80
C TYR A 348 -29.54 -1.62 -1.69
N ALA A 349 -29.91 -1.00 -2.80
CA ALA A 349 -30.81 0.14 -2.87
C ALA A 349 -32.10 -0.03 -2.03
N ASP A 350 -32.59 -1.24 -1.86
CA ASP A 350 -33.82 -1.53 -1.11
C ASP A 350 -33.65 -1.49 0.42
N ARG A 351 -32.44 -1.53 0.96
CA ARG A 351 -32.14 -1.35 2.40
C ARG A 351 -32.00 0.12 2.80
N ILE A 352 -31.84 0.99 1.82
CA ILE A 352 -31.66 2.42 2.01
C ILE A 352 -33.04 3.08 2.11
N THR A 353 -33.20 4.06 3.01
CA THR A 353 -34.44 4.74 3.42
C THR A 353 -35.45 5.00 2.29
N ALA A 354 -36.73 5.06 2.64
CA ALA A 354 -37.86 5.33 1.72
C ALA A 354 -37.68 6.57 0.84
N GLU A 355 -36.80 7.49 1.23
CA GLU A 355 -36.45 8.71 0.51
C GLU A 355 -35.53 8.43 -0.68
N GLN A 356 -34.63 7.47 -0.55
CA GLN A 356 -33.78 6.99 -1.64
C GLN A 356 -34.53 6.09 -2.61
N LYS A 357 -35.51 5.32 -2.15
CA LYS A 357 -36.43 4.55 -3.02
C LYS A 357 -37.16 5.43 -4.04
N ARG A 358 -37.49 6.67 -3.69
CA ARG A 358 -38.11 7.64 -4.62
C ARG A 358 -37.17 8.06 -5.75
N LYS A 359 -35.84 8.09 -5.51
CA LYS A 359 -34.81 8.50 -6.51
C LYS A 359 -34.52 7.40 -7.55
N TRP A 360 -34.84 6.15 -7.23
CA TRP A 360 -34.43 4.96 -8.03
C TRP A 360 -35.56 4.43 -8.97
N LYS A 361 -36.73 5.00 -8.95
CA LYS A 361 -37.79 4.54 -9.87
C LYS A 361 -37.41 4.77 -11.32
N GLY A 362 -36.98 3.70 -12.00
CA GLY A 362 -36.95 3.64 -13.47
C GLY A 362 -35.66 3.12 -14.14
N VAL A 363 -34.59 2.77 -13.44
CA VAL A 363 -33.38 2.27 -14.11
C VAL A 363 -32.97 0.89 -13.56
N GLU A 364 -33.63 -0.16 -14.09
CA GLU A 364 -33.15 -1.54 -13.91
C GLU A 364 -32.35 -1.96 -15.15
N LEU A 365 -31.09 -2.34 -14.95
CA LEU A 365 -30.31 -3.05 -15.97
C LEU A 365 -30.90 -4.46 -16.08
N LYS A 366 -31.73 -4.69 -17.09
CA LYS A 366 -32.30 -6.00 -17.41
C LYS A 366 -31.16 -7.02 -17.56
N GLY A 367 -31.10 -8.00 -16.66
CA GLY A 367 -30.06 -9.05 -16.62
C GLY A 367 -29.35 -9.16 -15.28
N LEU A 368 -29.28 -8.10 -14.48
CA LEU A 368 -28.64 -8.12 -13.15
C LEU A 368 -29.63 -8.32 -12.00
N ALA A 369 -30.96 -8.30 -12.26
CA ALA A 369 -31.98 -8.46 -11.24
C ALA A 369 -31.84 -9.78 -10.46
N GLY A 370 -31.57 -10.90 -11.14
CA GLY A 370 -31.38 -12.19 -10.48
C GLY A 370 -30.09 -12.27 -9.64
N VAL A 371 -29.04 -11.55 -10.03
CA VAL A 371 -27.80 -11.43 -9.26
C VAL A 371 -28.04 -10.55 -8.02
N ARG A 372 -28.81 -9.45 -8.19
CA ARG A 372 -29.20 -8.55 -7.10
C ARG A 372 -29.96 -9.30 -6.02
N ASP A 373 -30.94 -10.14 -6.37
CA ASP A 373 -31.74 -10.91 -5.42
C ASP A 373 -30.91 -11.95 -4.65
N ARG A 374 -29.91 -12.53 -5.26
CA ARG A 374 -28.98 -13.46 -4.59
C ARG A 374 -28.04 -12.73 -3.62
N LEU A 375 -27.45 -11.61 -4.06
CA LEU A 375 -26.55 -10.81 -3.23
C LEU A 375 -27.28 -10.17 -2.04
N TYR A 376 -28.53 -9.78 -2.22
CA TYR A 376 -29.38 -9.21 -1.15
C TYR A 376 -29.56 -10.17 0.03
N LYS A 377 -29.49 -11.48 -0.19
CA LYS A 377 -29.60 -12.51 0.85
C LYS A 377 -28.32 -12.68 1.66
N LEU A 378 -27.19 -12.15 1.19
CA LEU A 378 -25.92 -12.25 1.91
C LEU A 378 -25.87 -11.32 3.12
N PRO A 379 -25.17 -11.69 4.21
CA PRO A 379 -24.86 -10.78 5.30
C PRO A 379 -24.17 -9.51 4.77
N GLN A 380 -24.51 -8.35 5.33
CA GLN A 380 -23.98 -7.06 4.86
C GLN A 380 -22.45 -7.01 4.87
N THR A 381 -21.80 -7.60 5.89
CA THR A 381 -20.35 -7.68 6.00
C THR A 381 -19.72 -8.46 4.84
N VAL A 382 -20.31 -9.58 4.45
CA VAL A 382 -19.82 -10.41 3.34
C VAL A 382 -19.95 -9.70 2.01
N SER A 383 -21.08 -9.07 1.77
CA SER A 383 -21.30 -8.31 0.53
C SER A 383 -20.41 -7.08 0.41
N GLN A 384 -20.17 -6.39 1.53
CA GLN A 384 -19.23 -5.28 1.56
C GLN A 384 -17.83 -5.72 1.15
N VAL A 385 -17.29 -6.77 1.77
CA VAL A 385 -15.97 -7.32 1.43
C VAL A 385 -15.93 -7.80 -0.02
N LEU A 386 -17.02 -8.42 -0.52
CA LEU A 386 -17.10 -8.84 -1.92
C LEU A 386 -16.98 -7.65 -2.88
N PHE A 387 -17.72 -6.56 -2.66
CA PHE A 387 -17.67 -5.38 -3.51
C PHE A 387 -16.34 -4.63 -3.40
N GLU A 388 -15.75 -4.53 -2.20
CA GLU A 388 -14.43 -3.97 -2.01
C GLU A 388 -13.38 -4.79 -2.78
N THR A 389 -13.44 -6.13 -2.69
CA THR A 389 -12.51 -7.03 -3.41
C THR A 389 -12.67 -6.92 -4.93
N ILE A 390 -13.91 -6.98 -5.45
CA ILE A 390 -14.17 -6.82 -6.89
C ILE A 390 -13.64 -5.47 -7.38
N SER A 391 -13.93 -4.40 -6.64
CA SER A 391 -13.53 -3.05 -7.01
C SER A 391 -12.00 -2.89 -7.02
N ALA A 392 -11.33 -3.41 -5.99
CA ALA A 392 -9.88 -3.42 -5.92
C ALA A 392 -9.29 -4.21 -7.10
N GLN A 393 -9.77 -5.42 -7.36
CA GLN A 393 -9.28 -6.26 -8.46
C GLN A 393 -9.49 -5.61 -9.83
N LEU A 394 -10.66 -5.02 -10.09
CA LEU A 394 -10.91 -4.33 -11.36
C LEU A 394 -9.92 -3.18 -11.59
N PHE A 395 -9.54 -2.43 -10.57
CA PHE A 395 -8.58 -1.36 -10.73
C PHE A 395 -7.13 -1.84 -10.79
N THR A 396 -6.79 -2.99 -10.18
CA THR A 396 -5.41 -3.51 -10.13
C THR A 396 -5.10 -4.53 -11.22
N LEU A 397 -6.10 -5.12 -11.87
CA LEU A 397 -5.93 -6.19 -12.87
C LEU A 397 -4.93 -5.82 -13.98
N PRO A 398 -5.02 -4.64 -14.66
CA PRO A 398 -4.04 -4.29 -15.69
C PRO A 398 -2.63 -4.10 -15.14
N ILE A 399 -2.51 -3.60 -13.90
CA ILE A 399 -1.23 -3.41 -13.23
C ILE A 399 -0.59 -4.76 -12.94
N ILE A 400 -1.36 -5.73 -12.41
CA ILE A 400 -0.91 -7.09 -12.18
C ILE A 400 -0.48 -7.75 -13.49
N ALA A 401 -1.28 -7.59 -14.55
CA ALA A 401 -0.97 -8.15 -15.87
C ALA A 401 0.36 -7.62 -16.44
N ILE A 402 0.69 -6.33 -16.22
CA ILE A 402 1.96 -5.74 -16.70
C ILE A 402 3.15 -6.23 -15.88
N PHE A 403 3.04 -6.21 -14.55
CA PHE A 403 4.19 -6.45 -13.67
C PHE A 403 4.42 -7.92 -13.34
N MET A 404 3.35 -8.72 -13.24
CA MET A 404 3.40 -10.12 -12.81
C MET A 404 3.06 -11.11 -13.92
N GLY A 405 2.30 -10.70 -14.93
CA GLY A 405 1.87 -11.55 -16.05
C GLY A 405 0.75 -12.53 -15.72
N ASN A 406 0.51 -12.81 -14.44
CA ASN A 406 -0.45 -13.81 -13.97
C ASN A 406 -1.53 -13.17 -13.11
N VAL A 407 -2.79 -13.46 -13.39
CA VAL A 407 -3.94 -12.99 -12.63
C VAL A 407 -4.66 -14.17 -12.01
N SER A 408 -4.87 -14.16 -10.69
CA SER A 408 -5.62 -15.20 -9.99
C SER A 408 -7.09 -14.80 -9.85
N ILE A 409 -7.98 -15.66 -10.37
CA ILE A 409 -9.43 -15.51 -10.20
C ILE A 409 -9.88 -16.05 -8.83
N VAL A 410 -9.14 -17.01 -8.29
CA VAL A 410 -9.43 -17.64 -6.99
C VAL A 410 -9.42 -16.61 -5.85
N GLY A 411 -8.64 -15.54 -6.01
CA GLY A 411 -8.54 -14.47 -5.03
C GLY A 411 -9.87 -13.81 -4.65
N LEU A 412 -10.87 -13.82 -5.53
CA LEU A 412 -12.20 -13.32 -5.17
C LEU A 412 -12.85 -14.18 -4.08
N LEU A 413 -12.74 -15.49 -4.19
CA LEU A 413 -13.32 -16.43 -3.23
C LEU A 413 -12.52 -16.45 -1.92
N THR A 414 -11.21 -16.61 -2.01
CA THR A 414 -10.34 -16.69 -0.83
C THR A 414 -10.42 -15.42 0.02
N ASN A 415 -10.49 -14.25 -0.60
CA ASN A 415 -10.65 -12.97 0.10
C ASN A 415 -12.00 -12.88 0.86
N VAL A 416 -13.09 -13.37 0.28
CA VAL A 416 -14.39 -13.36 0.94
C VAL A 416 -14.37 -14.21 2.22
N PHE A 417 -13.63 -15.30 2.24
CA PHE A 417 -13.50 -16.14 3.44
C PHE A 417 -12.54 -15.55 4.47
N VAL A 418 -11.41 -14.98 4.05
CA VAL A 418 -10.33 -14.59 4.95
C VAL A 418 -10.49 -13.16 5.47
N LEU A 419 -10.80 -12.17 4.61
CA LEU A 419 -10.81 -10.76 5.01
C LEU A 419 -11.79 -10.43 6.16
N PRO A 420 -13.01 -10.98 6.25
CA PRO A 420 -13.90 -10.71 7.38
C PRO A 420 -13.35 -11.18 8.73
N LEU A 421 -12.55 -12.25 8.73
CA LEU A 421 -11.97 -12.84 9.94
C LEU A 421 -10.64 -12.19 10.32
N LEU A 422 -9.98 -11.50 9.40
CA LEU A 422 -8.64 -10.95 9.60
C LEU A 422 -8.53 -10.03 10.83
N PRO A 423 -9.48 -9.10 11.12
CA PRO A 423 -9.41 -8.26 12.33
C PRO A 423 -9.44 -9.08 13.62
N ILE A 424 -10.26 -10.12 13.66
CA ILE A 424 -10.38 -11.02 14.84
C ILE A 424 -9.11 -11.85 14.97
N THR A 425 -8.60 -12.38 13.86
CA THR A 425 -7.34 -13.14 13.81
C THR A 425 -6.19 -12.30 14.34
N MET A 426 -6.07 -11.03 13.88
CA MET A 426 -5.06 -10.10 14.39
C MET A 426 -5.16 -9.87 15.89
N LEU A 427 -6.37 -9.58 16.37
CA LEU A 427 -6.59 -9.31 17.79
C LEU A 427 -6.25 -10.52 18.65
N LEU A 428 -6.73 -11.71 18.28
CA LEU A 428 -6.51 -12.94 19.04
C LEU A 428 -5.05 -13.40 18.99
N THR A 429 -4.37 -13.25 17.85
CA THR A 429 -2.93 -13.51 17.72
C THR A 429 -2.12 -12.56 18.58
N PHE A 430 -2.49 -11.27 18.61
CA PHE A 430 -1.85 -10.28 19.50
C PHE A 430 -2.05 -10.64 20.98
N VAL A 431 -3.28 -10.98 21.40
CA VAL A 431 -3.59 -11.40 22.77
C VAL A 431 -2.85 -12.68 23.13
N ALA A 432 -2.77 -13.67 22.23
CA ALA A 432 -2.04 -14.90 22.44
C ALA A 432 -0.54 -14.66 22.68
N GLY A 433 0.13 -13.84 21.86
CA GLY A 433 1.54 -13.50 22.05
C GLY A 433 1.80 -12.73 23.34
N LEU A 434 0.90 -11.78 23.70
CA LEU A 434 1.01 -11.00 24.92
C LEU A 434 0.72 -11.85 26.18
N SER A 435 -0.20 -12.81 26.11
CA SER A 435 -0.58 -13.67 27.26
C SER A 435 0.60 -14.48 27.79
N VAL A 436 1.55 -14.85 26.94
CA VAL A 436 2.78 -15.56 27.35
C VAL A 436 3.69 -14.73 28.26
N ALA A 437 3.61 -13.41 28.18
CA ALA A 437 4.40 -12.51 29.02
C ALA A 437 3.79 -12.27 30.41
N VAL A 438 2.46 -12.43 30.55
CA VAL A 438 1.74 -12.05 31.77
C VAL A 438 1.08 -13.22 32.50
N ALA A 439 0.98 -14.39 31.87
CA ALA A 439 0.30 -15.56 32.42
C ALA A 439 1.19 -16.82 32.34
N PRO A 440 0.94 -17.84 33.17
CA PRO A 440 1.57 -19.16 33.03
C PRO A 440 1.34 -19.75 31.64
N ILE A 441 2.31 -20.49 31.12
CA ILE A 441 2.27 -21.04 29.76
C ILE A 441 1.03 -21.89 29.48
N SER A 442 0.52 -22.62 30.47
CA SER A 442 -0.70 -23.42 30.36
C SER A 442 -1.93 -22.54 30.06
N VAL A 443 -2.05 -21.39 30.73
CA VAL A 443 -3.14 -20.44 30.51
C VAL A 443 -2.96 -19.75 29.16
N ALA A 444 -1.74 -19.34 28.82
CA ALA A 444 -1.43 -18.73 27.54
C ALA A 444 -1.74 -19.68 26.35
N THR A 445 -1.46 -20.98 26.50
CA THR A 445 -1.80 -21.99 25.48
C THR A 445 -3.30 -22.10 25.28
N VAL A 446 -4.11 -22.07 26.34
CA VAL A 446 -5.58 -22.09 26.23
C VAL A 446 -6.09 -20.84 25.50
N ILE A 447 -5.56 -19.66 25.84
CA ILE A 447 -5.89 -18.41 25.12
C ILE A 447 -5.50 -18.48 23.65
N ALA A 448 -4.36 -19.09 23.34
CA ALA A 448 -3.87 -19.22 21.96
C ALA A 448 -4.68 -20.19 21.09
N VAL A 449 -5.46 -21.12 21.65
CA VAL A 449 -6.24 -22.11 20.86
C VAL A 449 -7.15 -21.44 19.83
N THR A 450 -7.83 -20.36 20.20
CA THR A 450 -8.72 -19.63 19.28
C THR A 450 -7.94 -18.89 18.19
N ALA A 451 -6.79 -18.30 18.52
CA ALA A 451 -5.91 -17.67 17.55
C ALA A 451 -5.34 -18.70 16.54
N LYS A 452 -4.89 -19.87 17.06
CA LYS A 452 -4.42 -20.99 16.24
C LYS A 452 -5.48 -21.46 15.25
N GLY A 453 -6.71 -21.73 15.73
CA GLY A 453 -7.79 -22.17 14.84
C GLY A 453 -8.11 -21.19 13.71
N LEU A 454 -7.98 -19.86 13.96
CA LEU A 454 -8.15 -18.87 12.90
C LEU A 454 -6.95 -18.80 11.95
N LEU A 455 -5.73 -18.93 12.46
CA LEU A 455 -4.53 -18.98 11.62
C LEU A 455 -4.54 -20.23 10.75
N ASP A 456 -4.89 -21.41 11.32
CA ASP A 456 -5.06 -22.65 10.58
C ASP A 456 -6.15 -22.56 9.52
N PHE A 457 -7.26 -21.88 9.83
CA PHE A 457 -8.31 -21.62 8.84
C PHE A 457 -7.77 -20.80 7.65
N VAL A 458 -6.99 -19.74 7.90
CA VAL A 458 -6.39 -18.94 6.83
C VAL A 458 -5.43 -19.78 6.00
N LEU A 459 -4.58 -20.63 6.63
CA LEU A 459 -3.67 -21.54 5.95
C LEU A 459 -4.45 -22.57 5.12
N ALA A 460 -5.53 -23.15 5.66
CA ALA A 460 -6.39 -24.08 4.95
C ALA A 460 -7.08 -23.46 3.73
N VAL A 461 -7.58 -22.21 3.84
CA VAL A 461 -8.16 -21.48 2.69
C VAL A 461 -7.10 -21.20 1.64
N ALA A 462 -5.88 -20.86 2.05
CA ALA A 462 -4.77 -20.61 1.12
C ALA A 462 -4.40 -21.92 0.38
N SER A 463 -4.27 -23.04 1.10
CA SER A 463 -4.03 -24.38 0.51
C SER A 463 -5.15 -24.78 -0.43
N TRP A 464 -6.41 -24.66 -0.01
CA TRP A 464 -7.55 -24.93 -0.87
C TRP A 464 -7.53 -24.09 -2.16
N GLY A 465 -7.12 -22.82 -2.06
CA GLY A 465 -6.97 -21.95 -3.22
C GLY A 465 -5.94 -22.44 -4.23
N THR A 466 -4.91 -23.18 -3.80
CA THR A 466 -3.90 -23.76 -4.73
C THR A 466 -4.43 -24.97 -5.49
N ASP A 467 -5.38 -25.72 -4.90
CA ASP A 467 -5.92 -26.95 -5.48
C ASP A 467 -6.93 -26.68 -6.61
N ILE A 468 -7.38 -25.43 -6.75
CA ILE A 468 -8.30 -25.05 -7.82
C ILE A 468 -7.53 -24.95 -9.13
N SER A 469 -7.65 -25.98 -9.96
CA SER A 469 -7.04 -26.02 -11.28
C SER A 469 -7.62 -24.91 -12.17
N GLY A 470 -6.72 -24.16 -12.87
CA GLY A 470 -7.13 -23.02 -13.71
C GLY A 470 -7.42 -21.72 -12.96
N GLY A 471 -7.10 -21.65 -11.67
CA GLY A 471 -7.29 -20.46 -10.84
C GLY A 471 -6.41 -19.28 -11.21
N THR A 472 -5.35 -19.48 -11.99
CA THR A 472 -4.47 -18.42 -12.50
C THR A 472 -4.54 -18.35 -14.02
N LEU A 473 -4.68 -17.14 -14.55
CA LEU A 473 -4.66 -16.86 -15.98
C LEU A 473 -3.40 -16.06 -16.34
N ASP A 474 -2.69 -16.53 -17.37
CA ASP A 474 -1.60 -15.76 -17.96
C ASP A 474 -2.20 -14.67 -18.86
N ILE A 475 -2.17 -13.43 -18.39
CA ILE A 475 -2.74 -12.30 -19.12
C ILE A 475 -1.62 -11.30 -19.43
N LYS A 476 -1.33 -11.12 -20.72
CA LYS A 476 -0.44 -10.05 -21.19
C LYS A 476 -1.29 -8.98 -21.86
N MET A 477 -1.17 -7.75 -21.40
CA MET A 477 -1.90 -6.62 -21.95
C MET A 477 -0.95 -5.64 -22.65
N THR A 478 -1.34 -5.20 -23.83
CA THR A 478 -0.67 -4.10 -24.54
C THR A 478 -1.10 -2.75 -23.98
N ALA A 479 -0.30 -1.70 -24.17
CA ALA A 479 -0.62 -0.35 -23.70
C ALA A 479 -1.99 0.14 -24.21
N GLY A 480 -2.35 -0.16 -25.47
CA GLY A 480 -3.66 0.18 -26.02
C GLY A 480 -4.82 -0.51 -25.30
N GLN A 481 -4.67 -1.81 -24.98
CA GLN A 481 -5.68 -2.57 -24.23
C GLN A 481 -5.87 -2.01 -22.83
N ILE A 482 -4.81 -1.56 -22.18
CA ILE A 482 -4.87 -0.95 -20.83
C ILE A 482 -5.65 0.37 -20.86
N VAL A 483 -5.40 1.22 -21.87
CA VAL A 483 -6.13 2.49 -22.03
C VAL A 483 -7.61 2.23 -22.25
N VAL A 484 -7.97 1.28 -23.15
CA VAL A 484 -9.36 0.90 -23.40
C VAL A 484 -10.01 0.33 -22.13
N TYR A 485 -9.30 -0.55 -21.42
CA TYR A 485 -9.79 -1.14 -20.17
C TYR A 485 -10.14 -0.09 -19.13
N TYR A 486 -9.21 0.84 -18.83
CA TYR A 486 -9.49 1.91 -17.85
C TYR A 486 -10.56 2.88 -18.33
N ALA A 487 -10.68 3.14 -19.64
CA ALA A 487 -11.77 3.92 -20.20
C ALA A 487 -13.13 3.26 -19.93
N VAL A 488 -13.24 1.94 -20.10
CA VAL A 488 -14.44 1.17 -19.78
C VAL A 488 -14.75 1.17 -18.29
N VAL A 489 -13.76 0.96 -17.42
CA VAL A 489 -13.93 0.98 -15.97
C VAL A 489 -14.39 2.36 -15.50
N LEU A 490 -13.78 3.44 -15.99
CA LEU A 490 -14.17 4.80 -15.64
C LEU A 490 -15.57 5.14 -16.15
N LEU A 491 -15.93 4.68 -17.36
CA LEU A 491 -17.29 4.84 -17.87
C LEU A 491 -18.29 4.11 -16.98
N ALA A 492 -18.00 2.88 -16.55
CA ALA A 492 -18.83 2.13 -15.62
C ALA A 492 -19.03 2.87 -14.29
N VAL A 493 -17.96 3.45 -13.71
CA VAL A 493 -18.02 4.28 -12.50
C VAL A 493 -18.94 5.50 -12.74
N LEU A 494 -18.80 6.19 -13.86
CA LEU A 494 -19.62 7.36 -14.18
C LEU A 494 -21.09 6.98 -14.36
N VAL A 495 -21.39 5.90 -15.05
CA VAL A 495 -22.74 5.38 -15.26
C VAL A 495 -23.37 4.99 -13.92
N LEU A 496 -22.67 4.21 -13.10
CA LEU A 496 -23.12 3.83 -11.77
C LEU A 496 -23.38 5.07 -10.89
N LYS A 497 -22.48 6.04 -10.91
CA LYS A 497 -22.66 7.30 -10.17
C LYS A 497 -23.90 8.06 -10.63
N CYS A 498 -24.17 8.12 -11.92
CA CYS A 498 -25.40 8.74 -12.45
C CYS A 498 -26.65 7.99 -12.03
N ILE A 499 -26.61 6.66 -12.01
CA ILE A 499 -27.72 5.80 -11.59
C ILE A 499 -27.94 5.92 -10.09
N THR A 500 -26.92 5.75 -9.26
CA THR A 500 -27.02 5.73 -7.78
C THR A 500 -27.19 7.10 -7.19
N LYS A 501 -26.80 8.17 -7.88
CA LYS A 501 -26.75 9.54 -7.33
C LYS A 501 -25.95 9.64 -6.03
N HIS A 502 -24.99 8.74 -5.86
CA HIS A 502 -24.16 8.63 -4.67
C HIS A 502 -23.38 9.92 -4.40
N SER A 503 -23.31 10.33 -3.14
CA SER A 503 -22.54 11.48 -2.67
C SER A 503 -21.33 11.02 -1.87
N TYR A 504 -20.14 11.08 -2.46
CA TYR A 504 -18.89 10.74 -1.77
C TYR A 504 -18.53 11.66 -0.59
N TYR A 505 -19.30 12.73 -0.36
CA TYR A 505 -19.09 13.60 0.80
C TYR A 505 -19.70 13.03 2.09
N ASP A 506 -20.62 12.08 1.94
CA ASP A 506 -21.30 11.43 3.06
C ASP A 506 -20.51 10.19 3.54
N ASP A 507 -19.52 9.74 2.76
CA ASP A 507 -18.67 8.60 3.10
C ASP A 507 -17.56 9.03 4.06
N ASN A 508 -17.63 8.58 5.29
CA ASN A 508 -16.53 8.68 6.23
C ASN A 508 -15.52 7.56 5.95
N ILE A 509 -14.36 7.89 5.39
CA ILE A 509 -13.29 6.94 5.08
C ILE A 509 -12.77 6.21 6.34
N VAL A 510 -13.06 6.73 7.52
CA VAL A 510 -12.54 6.25 8.80
C VAL A 510 -13.64 5.68 9.71
N ASP A 511 -14.89 5.67 9.31
CA ASP A 511 -15.99 4.99 10.02
C ASP A 511 -16.10 3.54 9.54
#